data_f6da22355296efaa7d9ae2af1cc5ab90
#
_entry.id   f6da22355296efaa7d9ae2af1cc5ab90
#
_cell.length_a   1.000
_cell.length_b   1.000
_cell.length_c   1.000
_cell.angle_alpha   90.00
_cell.angle_beta   90.00
_cell.angle_gamma   90.00
#
_symmetry.space_group_name_H-M   'P 1'
#
loop_
_entity.id
_entity.type
_entity.pdbx_description
1 polymer ?
#
loop_
_entity_poly.entity_id
_entity_poly.type
_entity_poly.pdbx_seq_one_letter_code
_entity_poly.pdbx_strand_id
1 'polypeptide(L)'
;VLVRQPDTSRPASLPSGPLEPRHRTLEAGLRTWVEEQTGYDLGYVEQLYSFGDANRHASARAQPGRMLSIGYLALVHESKPRRMEASEWRSWYDFFPWEDWRDGEPEILSSVRDGIAGWIAEAPRDERKSREERSRVAFGLPGSPWNEELVLERYELLYEIGLVPEAHRDGAACWAPREAAIMDADSLQADHRRILAT
;
A
#
# COMPACT_ATOMS: atom_id res chain seq x y z
N VAL A 1 6.17 8.36 7.78
CA VAL A 1 4.72 8.38 7.50
C VAL A 1 3.94 8.47 8.80
N LEU A 2 2.93 9.33 8.85
CA LEU A 2 2.01 9.39 9.98
C LEU A 2 0.89 8.36 9.79
N VAL A 3 0.76 7.46 10.74
CA VAL A 3 -0.28 6.43 10.73
C VAL A 3 -1.17 6.53 11.97
N ARG A 4 -2.38 6.02 11.85
CA ARG A 4 -3.34 5.90 12.94
C ARG A 4 -3.58 4.44 13.26
N GLN A 5 -3.53 4.11 14.53
CA GLN A 5 -3.89 2.80 15.07
C GLN A 5 -4.83 2.98 16.26
N PRO A 6 -6.12 3.27 15.98
CA PRO A 6 -7.08 3.62 17.03
C PRO A 6 -7.41 2.45 17.97
N ASP A 7 -7.06 1.22 17.56
CA ASP A 7 -7.32 -0.01 18.31
C ASP A 7 -6.35 -1.09 17.83
N THR A 8 -5.77 -1.84 18.74
CA THR A 8 -4.85 -2.96 18.44
C THR A 8 -5.51 -4.10 17.65
N SER A 9 -6.83 -4.12 17.57
CA SER A 9 -7.60 -5.10 16.77
C SER A 9 -7.77 -4.70 15.30
N ARG A 10 -7.40 -3.47 14.91
CA ARG A 10 -7.58 -2.96 13.55
C ARG A 10 -6.24 -2.65 12.89
N PRO A 11 -6.12 -2.87 11.57
CA PRO A 11 -4.95 -2.45 10.82
C PRO A 11 -4.71 -0.95 10.96
N ALA A 12 -3.44 -0.55 10.96
CA ALA A 12 -3.06 0.86 10.89
C ALA A 12 -3.62 1.53 9.62
N SER A 13 -3.85 2.82 9.67
CA SER A 13 -4.40 3.57 8.54
C SER A 13 -3.70 4.91 8.36
N LEU A 14 -3.62 5.39 7.14
CA LEU A 14 -3.33 6.79 6.89
C LEU A 14 -4.50 7.66 7.40
N PRO A 15 -4.24 8.90 7.82
CA PRO A 15 -5.31 9.87 8.07
C PRO A 15 -6.18 10.00 6.82
N SER A 16 -7.46 9.74 6.93
CA SER A 16 -8.36 9.67 5.78
C SER A 16 -9.83 9.75 6.19
N GLY A 17 -10.69 10.04 5.23
CA GLY A 17 -12.13 10.03 5.44
C GLY A 17 -12.90 10.27 4.15
N PRO A 18 -14.23 10.09 4.16
CA PRO A 18 -15.08 10.28 3.00
C PRO A 18 -15.22 11.77 2.63
N LEU A 19 -15.48 12.04 1.35
CA LEU A 19 -15.91 13.36 0.94
C LEU A 19 -17.35 13.59 1.41
N GLU A 20 -17.55 14.54 2.30
CA GLU A 20 -18.84 14.90 2.85
C GLU A 20 -19.43 16.16 2.17
N PRO A 21 -20.74 16.38 2.20
CA PRO A 21 -21.37 17.58 1.61
C PRO A 21 -20.84 18.92 2.15
N ARG A 22 -20.29 18.93 3.37
CA ARG A 22 -19.64 20.11 3.98
C ARG A 22 -18.29 20.48 3.34
N HIS A 23 -17.65 19.55 2.65
CA HIS A 23 -16.35 19.77 2.04
C HIS A 23 -16.51 20.39 0.66
N ARG A 24 -16.02 21.61 0.49
CA ARG A 24 -16.14 22.37 -0.79
C ARG A 24 -15.24 21.77 -1.89
N THR A 25 -14.13 21.14 -1.52
CA THR A 25 -13.19 20.50 -2.46
C THR A 25 -12.66 19.21 -1.83
N LEU A 26 -12.04 18.35 -2.65
CA LEU A 26 -11.36 17.14 -2.19
C LEU A 26 -10.25 17.48 -1.20
N GLU A 27 -9.43 18.49 -1.49
CA GLU A 27 -8.35 18.96 -0.63
C GLU A 27 -8.89 19.50 0.70
N ALA A 28 -9.99 20.26 0.69
CA ALA A 28 -10.62 20.74 1.94
C ALA A 28 -11.09 19.57 2.82
N GLY A 29 -11.62 18.51 2.21
CA GLY A 29 -11.98 17.28 2.91
C GLY A 29 -10.77 16.60 3.55
N LEU A 30 -9.68 16.45 2.80
CA LEU A 30 -8.43 15.89 3.33
C LEU A 30 -7.92 16.68 4.53
N ARG A 31 -7.81 18.02 4.41
CA ARG A 31 -7.32 18.89 5.50
C ARG A 31 -8.16 18.74 6.76
N THR A 32 -9.48 18.71 6.62
CA THR A 32 -10.40 18.49 7.73
C THR A 32 -10.11 17.16 8.44
N TRP A 33 -10.01 16.07 7.67
CA TRP A 33 -9.76 14.75 8.26
C TRP A 33 -8.40 14.63 8.94
N VAL A 34 -7.35 15.20 8.34
CA VAL A 34 -6.01 15.19 8.94
C VAL A 34 -6.00 15.98 10.23
N GLU A 35 -6.56 17.19 10.25
CA GLU A 35 -6.63 18.03 11.45
C GLU A 35 -7.44 17.36 12.58
N GLU A 36 -8.64 16.84 12.26
CA GLU A 36 -9.51 16.17 13.22
C GLU A 36 -8.85 14.92 13.82
N GLN A 37 -8.10 14.17 13.02
CA GLN A 37 -7.52 12.90 13.41
C GLN A 37 -6.15 13.01 14.07
N THR A 38 -5.37 14.00 13.72
CA THR A 38 -3.95 14.09 14.12
C THR A 38 -3.60 15.41 14.80
N GLY A 39 -4.41 16.44 14.59
CA GLY A 39 -4.14 17.79 15.05
C GLY A 39 -3.07 18.52 14.24
N TYR A 40 -2.66 18.00 13.08
CA TYR A 40 -1.78 18.70 12.15
C TYR A 40 -2.56 19.62 11.23
N ASP A 41 -2.07 20.85 11.09
CA ASP A 41 -2.46 21.76 10.02
C ASP A 41 -1.50 21.56 8.85
N LEU A 42 -2.03 21.20 7.69
CA LEU A 42 -1.24 20.92 6.50
C LEU A 42 -0.88 22.20 5.75
N GLY A 43 0.41 22.39 5.47
CA GLY A 43 0.90 23.39 4.55
C GLY A 43 0.61 23.02 3.08
N TYR A 44 1.65 22.79 2.30
CA TYR A 44 1.55 22.33 0.92
C TYR A 44 1.00 20.92 0.85
N VAL A 45 0.07 20.71 -0.08
CA VAL A 45 -0.56 19.42 -0.35
C VAL A 45 -0.59 19.20 -1.86
N GLU A 46 -0.21 18.02 -2.31
CA GLU A 46 -0.22 17.62 -3.72
C GLU A 46 -1.06 16.35 -3.89
N GLN A 47 -1.96 16.34 -4.87
CA GLN A 47 -2.67 15.13 -5.24
C GLN A 47 -1.77 14.24 -6.10
N LEU A 48 -1.58 12.99 -5.65
CA LEU A 48 -0.73 12.03 -6.34
C LEU A 48 -1.52 11.22 -7.35
N TYR A 49 -2.38 10.33 -6.88
CA TYR A 49 -3.06 9.36 -7.72
C TYR A 49 -4.50 9.10 -7.28
N SER A 50 -5.34 8.62 -8.21
CA SER A 50 -6.72 8.22 -7.93
C SER A 50 -6.91 6.75 -8.28
N PHE A 51 -7.31 5.96 -7.29
CA PHE A 51 -7.57 4.53 -7.42
C PHE A 51 -9.08 4.27 -7.45
N GLY A 52 -9.52 3.47 -8.41
CA GLY A 52 -10.94 3.19 -8.57
C GLY A 52 -11.22 1.75 -8.97
N ASP A 53 -10.36 0.80 -8.60
CA ASP A 53 -10.52 -0.59 -8.96
C ASP A 53 -11.68 -1.26 -8.22
N ALA A 54 -12.43 -2.07 -8.93
CA ALA A 54 -13.51 -2.83 -8.33
C ALA A 54 -12.95 -3.90 -7.39
N ASN A 55 -13.65 -4.15 -6.28
CA ASN A 55 -13.38 -5.24 -5.33
C ASN A 55 -12.09 -5.13 -4.48
N ARG A 56 -11.39 -4.00 -4.52
CA ARG A 56 -10.21 -3.74 -3.68
C ARG A 56 -10.53 -3.34 -2.24
N HIS A 57 -11.79 -3.11 -1.91
CA HIS A 57 -12.22 -2.79 -0.55
C HIS A 57 -13.19 -3.83 -0.06
N ALA A 58 -12.90 -4.47 1.07
CA ALA A 58 -13.83 -5.39 1.72
C ALA A 58 -15.21 -4.74 2.00
N SER A 59 -15.22 -3.43 2.30
CA SER A 59 -16.43 -2.63 2.49
C SER A 59 -17.20 -2.33 1.19
N ALA A 60 -16.55 -2.36 0.02
CA ALA A 60 -17.21 -2.13 -1.26
C ALA A 60 -18.18 -3.24 -1.64
N ARG A 61 -18.04 -4.43 -1.05
CA ARG A 61 -18.99 -5.54 -1.24
C ARG A 61 -20.32 -5.30 -0.53
N ALA A 62 -20.35 -4.41 0.45
CA ALA A 62 -21.53 -4.13 1.27
C ALA A 62 -22.32 -2.89 0.84
N GLN A 63 -21.78 -2.05 -0.06
CA GLN A 63 -22.43 -0.82 -0.49
C GLN A 63 -22.61 -0.79 -2.02
N PRO A 64 -23.77 -0.36 -2.51
CA PRO A 64 -23.95 -0.11 -3.94
C PRO A 64 -23.15 1.12 -4.34
N GLY A 65 -22.16 0.94 -5.20
CA GLY A 65 -21.32 2.02 -5.72
C GLY A 65 -19.86 1.64 -5.85
N ARG A 66 -19.12 2.42 -6.63
CA ARG A 66 -17.67 2.27 -6.77
C ARG A 66 -16.98 3.26 -5.84
N MET A 67 -16.10 2.76 -5.00
CA MET A 67 -15.26 3.60 -4.16
C MET A 67 -14.08 4.13 -4.97
N LEU A 68 -13.80 5.43 -4.82
CA LEU A 68 -12.60 6.07 -5.35
C LEU A 68 -11.73 6.49 -4.16
N SER A 69 -10.49 6.04 -4.15
CA SER A 69 -9.48 6.48 -3.19
C SER A 69 -8.55 7.48 -3.88
N ILE A 70 -8.34 8.64 -3.27
CA ILE A 70 -7.48 9.69 -3.80
C ILE A 70 -6.33 9.89 -2.83
N GLY A 71 -5.11 9.62 -3.31
CA GLY A 71 -3.87 9.80 -2.56
C GLY A 71 -3.37 11.24 -2.64
N TYR A 72 -2.87 11.75 -1.50
CA TYR A 72 -2.25 13.06 -1.39
C TYR A 72 -0.93 12.95 -0.65
N LEU A 73 0.04 13.77 -1.06
CA LEU A 73 1.28 14.02 -0.35
C LEU A 73 1.19 15.36 0.37
N ALA A 74 1.56 15.37 1.65
CA ALA A 74 1.76 16.60 2.40
C ALA A 74 3.09 16.54 3.15
N LEU A 75 3.87 17.62 3.09
CA LEU A 75 5.11 17.77 3.83
C LEU A 75 4.83 18.55 5.11
N VAL A 76 5.16 17.97 6.25
CA VAL A 76 5.02 18.59 7.56
C VAL A 76 6.29 18.43 8.37
N HIS A 77 6.52 19.32 9.33
CA HIS A 77 7.60 19.12 10.30
C HIS A 77 7.27 17.95 11.20
N GLU A 78 8.21 17.03 11.38
CA GLU A 78 8.09 15.97 12.36
C GLU A 78 7.98 16.59 13.76
N SER A 79 6.80 16.54 14.31
CA SER A 79 6.49 16.97 15.67
C SER A 79 5.54 15.96 16.29
N LYS A 80 5.39 15.98 17.60
CA LYS A 80 4.44 15.07 18.24
C LYS A 80 3.02 15.45 17.83
N PRO A 81 2.20 14.50 17.34
CA PRO A 81 0.81 14.74 17.03
C PRO A 81 0.10 15.31 18.26
N ARG A 82 -0.73 16.34 18.10
CA ARG A 82 -1.46 16.94 19.22
C ARG A 82 -2.51 16.01 19.81
N ARG A 83 -2.97 15.03 19.04
CA ARG A 83 -3.89 13.97 19.45
C ARG A 83 -3.15 12.63 19.44
N MET A 84 -2.34 12.41 20.47
CA MET A 84 -1.36 11.33 20.55
C MET A 84 -1.95 9.92 20.77
N GLU A 85 -3.19 9.78 21.22
CA GLU A 85 -3.70 8.47 21.68
C GLU A 85 -3.94 7.47 20.54
N ALA A 86 -3.84 7.90 19.27
CA ALA A 86 -4.12 7.04 18.12
C ALA A 86 -3.27 7.31 16.88
N SER A 87 -2.21 8.12 16.97
CA SER A 87 -1.38 8.46 15.80
C SER A 87 0.09 8.43 16.13
N GLU A 88 0.90 7.82 15.28
CA GLU A 88 2.35 7.71 15.44
C GLU A 88 3.08 7.90 14.09
N TRP A 89 4.32 8.36 14.18
CA TRP A 89 5.23 8.37 13.05
C TRP A 89 5.88 6.99 12.90
N ARG A 90 5.76 6.42 11.71
CA ARG A 90 6.35 5.15 11.32
C ARG A 90 7.32 5.34 10.17
N SER A 91 8.33 4.49 10.08
CA SER A 91 9.16 4.43 8.88
C SER A 91 8.31 4.01 7.69
N TRP A 92 8.56 4.60 6.52
CA TRP A 92 7.95 4.15 5.27
C TRP A 92 8.37 2.71 4.96
N TYR A 93 9.61 2.35 5.28
CA TYR A 93 10.15 1.01 5.07
C TYR A 93 9.50 -0.08 5.94
N ASP A 94 8.84 0.27 7.04
CA ASP A 94 8.04 -0.71 7.82
C ASP A 94 6.90 -1.30 6.97
N PHE A 95 6.45 -0.53 5.97
CA PHE A 95 5.39 -0.94 5.05
C PHE A 95 5.92 -1.53 3.74
N PHE A 96 7.17 -1.24 3.39
CA PHE A 96 7.85 -1.71 2.18
C PHE A 96 9.24 -2.24 2.51
N PRO A 97 9.36 -3.32 3.29
CA PRO A 97 10.66 -3.83 3.71
C PRO A 97 11.54 -4.31 2.55
N TRP A 98 10.97 -4.64 1.41
CA TRP A 98 11.71 -4.98 0.19
C TRP A 98 12.31 -3.78 -0.54
N GLU A 99 11.98 -2.56 -0.12
CA GLU A 99 12.53 -1.31 -0.65
C GLU A 99 13.67 -0.76 0.23
N ASP A 100 13.98 -1.38 1.37
CA ASP A 100 14.97 -0.88 2.31
C ASP A 100 16.39 -1.30 1.97
N TRP A 101 17.00 -0.61 1.03
CA TRP A 101 18.37 -0.84 0.56
C TRP A 101 19.44 -0.08 1.34
N ARG A 102 19.10 0.58 2.44
CA ARG A 102 20.04 1.43 3.21
C ARG A 102 21.23 0.66 3.76
N ASP A 103 21.05 -0.59 4.14
CA ASP A 103 22.09 -1.48 4.67
C ASP A 103 22.48 -2.59 3.67
N GLY A 104 22.17 -2.41 2.39
CA GLY A 104 22.38 -3.39 1.34
C GLY A 104 21.08 -4.06 0.88
N GLU A 105 21.21 -5.19 0.20
CA GLU A 105 20.03 -5.90 -0.30
C GLU A 105 19.16 -6.43 0.85
N PRO A 106 17.85 -6.08 0.87
CA PRO A 106 16.93 -6.55 1.91
C PRO A 106 16.81 -8.09 1.92
N GLU A 107 16.97 -8.71 3.10
CA GLU A 107 16.88 -10.18 3.26
C GLU A 107 15.55 -10.75 2.77
N ILE A 108 14.47 -9.99 2.91
CA ILE A 108 13.11 -10.38 2.48
C ILE A 108 13.01 -10.62 0.97
N LEU A 109 13.90 -10.02 0.17
CA LEU A 109 13.90 -10.21 -1.29
C LEU A 109 14.19 -11.65 -1.70
N SER A 110 14.86 -12.44 -0.88
CA SER A 110 15.01 -13.88 -1.13
C SER A 110 13.65 -14.57 -1.19
N SER A 111 12.82 -14.40 -0.15
CA SER A 111 11.47 -14.98 -0.10
C SER A 111 10.55 -14.43 -1.19
N VAL A 112 10.67 -13.14 -1.51
CA VAL A 112 9.94 -12.52 -2.62
C VAL A 112 10.28 -13.20 -3.95
N ARG A 113 11.57 -13.41 -4.24
CA ARG A 113 12.03 -14.06 -5.47
C ARG A 113 11.57 -15.50 -5.58
N ASP A 114 11.60 -16.24 -4.47
CA ASP A 114 11.11 -17.62 -4.42
C ASP A 114 9.59 -17.68 -4.73
N GLY A 115 8.81 -16.78 -4.15
CA GLY A 115 7.38 -16.67 -4.43
C GLY A 115 7.10 -16.33 -5.89
N ILE A 116 7.83 -15.36 -6.46
CA ILE A 116 7.73 -14.98 -7.87
C ILE A 116 8.13 -16.15 -8.78
N ALA A 117 9.21 -16.86 -8.48
CA ALA A 117 9.66 -18.00 -9.25
C ALA A 117 8.61 -19.13 -9.28
N GLY A 118 7.99 -19.43 -8.13
CA GLY A 118 6.88 -20.37 -8.04
C GLY A 118 5.68 -19.95 -8.90
N TRP A 119 5.26 -18.70 -8.81
CA TRP A 119 4.16 -18.16 -9.61
C TRP A 119 4.43 -18.22 -11.12
N ILE A 120 5.67 -17.97 -11.54
CA ILE A 120 6.08 -18.11 -12.94
C ILE A 120 6.09 -19.58 -13.37
N ALA A 121 6.61 -20.48 -12.53
CA ALA A 121 6.72 -21.91 -12.85
C ALA A 121 5.35 -22.55 -13.11
N GLU A 122 4.31 -22.14 -12.35
CA GLU A 122 2.94 -22.63 -12.49
C GLU A 122 2.12 -21.89 -13.56
N ALA A 123 2.71 -20.90 -14.23
CA ALA A 123 2.02 -20.13 -15.25
C ALA A 123 1.64 -21.00 -16.47
N PRO A 124 0.46 -20.77 -17.07
CA PRO A 124 0.15 -21.25 -18.41
C PRO A 124 1.25 -20.86 -19.41
N ARG A 125 1.46 -21.69 -20.44
CA ARG A 125 2.58 -21.47 -21.39
C ARG A 125 2.55 -20.11 -22.08
N ASP A 126 1.37 -19.63 -22.39
CA ASP A 126 1.12 -18.34 -23.04
C ASP A 126 1.34 -17.13 -22.12
N GLU A 127 1.19 -17.29 -20.81
CA GLU A 127 1.41 -16.24 -19.83
C GLU A 127 2.84 -16.20 -19.26
N ARG A 128 3.56 -17.32 -19.29
CA ARG A 128 4.87 -17.47 -18.61
C ARG A 128 5.84 -16.35 -18.98
N LYS A 129 6.00 -16.09 -20.29
CA LYS A 129 6.93 -15.06 -20.77
C LYS A 129 6.55 -13.66 -20.27
N SER A 130 5.25 -13.34 -20.21
CA SER A 130 4.78 -12.06 -19.71
C SER A 130 5.02 -11.91 -18.21
N ARG A 131 4.80 -12.99 -17.43
CA ARG A 131 5.08 -13.01 -15.99
C ARG A 131 6.58 -12.85 -15.70
N GLU A 132 7.44 -13.55 -16.45
CA GLU A 132 8.90 -13.42 -16.37
C GLU A 132 9.35 -11.98 -16.65
N GLU A 133 8.89 -11.39 -17.74
CA GLU A 133 9.27 -10.03 -18.14
C GLU A 133 8.82 -8.99 -17.12
N ARG A 134 7.56 -9.06 -16.68
CA ARG A 134 7.03 -8.15 -15.66
C ARG A 134 7.80 -8.26 -14.36
N SER A 135 8.07 -9.48 -13.89
CA SER A 135 8.83 -9.72 -12.66
C SER A 135 10.28 -9.24 -12.79
N ARG A 136 10.91 -9.48 -13.96
CA ARG A 136 12.27 -9.06 -14.24
C ARG A 136 12.42 -7.55 -14.15
N VAL A 137 11.50 -6.80 -14.75
CA VAL A 137 11.51 -5.33 -14.72
C VAL A 137 11.21 -4.82 -13.32
N ALA A 138 10.15 -5.32 -12.66
CA ALA A 138 9.71 -4.82 -11.37
C ALA A 138 10.75 -5.06 -10.26
N PHE A 139 11.38 -6.24 -10.22
CA PHE A 139 12.29 -6.63 -9.14
C PHE A 139 13.77 -6.67 -9.52
N GLY A 140 14.16 -6.02 -10.63
CA GLY A 140 15.57 -5.96 -11.02
C GLY A 140 16.21 -7.34 -11.15
N LEU A 141 15.48 -8.37 -11.65
CA LEU A 141 16.01 -9.71 -11.83
C LEU A 141 17.07 -9.72 -12.95
N PRO A 142 17.87 -10.81 -13.11
CA PRO A 142 18.97 -10.83 -14.06
C PRO A 142 18.59 -10.28 -15.43
N GLY A 143 19.34 -9.27 -15.89
CA GLY A 143 19.10 -8.56 -17.14
C GLY A 143 18.27 -7.28 -17.03
N SER A 144 17.87 -6.86 -15.82
CA SER A 144 17.22 -5.57 -15.57
C SER A 144 17.80 -4.94 -14.31
N PRO A 145 18.13 -3.63 -14.29
CA PRO A 145 18.53 -2.96 -13.07
C PRO A 145 17.34 -2.80 -12.12
N TRP A 146 17.64 -2.67 -10.81
CA TRP A 146 16.64 -2.19 -9.87
C TRP A 146 16.27 -0.74 -10.20
N ASN A 147 14.98 -0.45 -10.22
CA ASN A 147 14.47 0.91 -10.44
C ASN A 147 13.62 1.33 -9.24
N GLU A 148 14.05 2.33 -8.51
CA GLU A 148 13.40 2.85 -7.31
C GLU A 148 12.01 3.44 -7.59
N GLU A 149 11.72 3.88 -8.82
CA GLU A 149 10.43 4.44 -9.20
C GLU A 149 9.31 3.38 -9.34
N LEU A 150 9.66 2.08 -9.35
CA LEU A 150 8.69 1.00 -9.58
C LEU A 150 8.09 0.42 -8.28
N VAL A 151 7.96 1.23 -7.23
CA VAL A 151 7.39 0.78 -5.95
C VAL A 151 5.96 0.30 -6.10
N LEU A 152 5.14 1.07 -6.81
CA LEU A 152 3.74 0.71 -7.03
C LEU A 152 3.61 -0.58 -7.84
N GLU A 153 4.38 -0.74 -8.89
CA GLU A 153 4.39 -1.93 -9.74
C GLU A 153 4.81 -3.18 -8.96
N ARG A 154 5.80 -3.06 -8.07
CA ARG A 154 6.22 -4.13 -7.17
C ARG A 154 5.10 -4.51 -6.21
N TYR A 155 4.50 -3.53 -5.55
CA TYR A 155 3.37 -3.78 -4.67
C TYR A 155 2.19 -4.44 -5.39
N GLU A 156 1.82 -3.94 -6.58
CA GLU A 156 0.75 -4.53 -7.39
C GLU A 156 1.05 -5.99 -7.76
N LEU A 157 2.29 -6.30 -8.11
CA LEU A 157 2.70 -7.67 -8.42
C LEU A 157 2.61 -8.56 -7.18
N LEU A 158 3.11 -8.12 -6.02
CA LEU A 158 3.01 -8.89 -4.77
C LEU A 158 1.56 -9.09 -4.33
N TYR A 159 0.69 -8.08 -4.55
CA TYR A 159 -0.73 -8.18 -4.28
C TYR A 159 -1.41 -9.22 -5.20
N GLU A 160 -1.13 -9.19 -6.50
CA GLU A 160 -1.68 -10.14 -7.48
C GLU A 160 -1.27 -11.58 -7.16
N ILE A 161 -0.02 -11.79 -6.78
CA ILE A 161 0.51 -13.10 -6.41
C ILE A 161 -0.08 -13.59 -5.06
N GLY A 162 -0.45 -12.68 -4.16
CA GLY A 162 -0.92 -13.00 -2.81
C GLY A 162 0.19 -13.01 -1.76
N LEU A 163 1.31 -12.37 -2.04
CA LEU A 163 2.43 -12.28 -1.10
C LEU A 163 2.30 -11.14 -0.08
N VAL A 164 1.25 -10.34 -0.15
CA VAL A 164 0.93 -9.31 0.85
C VAL A 164 -0.42 -9.58 1.51
N PRO A 165 -0.56 -9.27 2.81
CA PRO A 165 -1.78 -9.61 3.58
C PRO A 165 -3.05 -8.96 3.03
N GLU A 166 -2.95 -7.79 2.41
CA GLU A 166 -4.07 -7.07 1.84
C GLU A 166 -4.80 -7.88 0.76
N ALA A 167 -4.07 -8.64 -0.05
CA ALA A 167 -4.66 -9.47 -1.10
C ALA A 167 -5.65 -10.49 -0.53
N HIS A 168 -5.29 -11.14 0.58
CA HIS A 168 -6.13 -12.13 1.26
C HIS A 168 -7.28 -11.49 2.02
N ARG A 169 -7.04 -10.34 2.66
CA ARG A 169 -8.10 -9.57 3.33
C ARG A 169 -9.19 -9.17 2.34
N ASP A 170 -8.80 -8.69 1.17
CA ASP A 170 -9.71 -8.21 0.14
C ASP A 170 -10.37 -9.36 -0.64
N GLY A 171 -9.94 -10.61 -0.38
CA GLY A 171 -10.42 -11.81 -1.06
C GLY A 171 -10.07 -11.82 -2.54
N ALA A 172 -8.92 -11.28 -2.90
CA ALA A 172 -8.35 -11.41 -4.23
C ALA A 172 -8.12 -12.90 -4.56
N ALA A 173 -8.25 -13.25 -5.84
CA ALA A 173 -7.88 -14.58 -6.30
C ALA A 173 -6.36 -14.66 -6.37
N CYS A 174 -5.72 -15.07 -5.27
CA CYS A 174 -4.28 -15.15 -5.14
C CYS A 174 -3.76 -16.52 -5.56
N TRP A 175 -2.55 -16.53 -6.11
CA TRP A 175 -1.80 -17.77 -6.35
C TRP A 175 -1.21 -18.33 -5.04
N ALA A 176 -0.55 -17.48 -4.24
CA ALA A 176 0.04 -17.89 -2.97
C ALA A 176 -1.02 -18.09 -1.88
N PRO A 177 -0.89 -19.13 -1.03
CA PRO A 177 -1.71 -19.28 0.14
C PRO A 177 -1.40 -18.17 1.16
N ARG A 178 -2.35 -17.92 2.08
CA ARG A 178 -2.22 -16.83 3.07
C ARG A 178 -0.96 -16.93 3.94
N GLU A 179 -0.55 -18.16 4.25
CA GLU A 179 0.61 -18.46 5.08
C GLU A 179 1.94 -18.12 4.39
N ALA A 180 1.92 -17.94 3.06
CA ALA A 180 3.07 -17.51 2.27
C ALA A 180 3.20 -15.99 2.17
N ALA A 181 2.31 -15.21 2.76
CA ALA A 181 2.44 -13.76 2.80
C ALA A 181 3.77 -13.39 3.49
N ILE A 182 4.57 -12.57 2.81
CA ILE A 182 5.93 -12.19 3.23
C ILE A 182 5.95 -11.12 4.34
N MET A 183 4.80 -10.65 4.78
CA MET A 183 4.66 -9.66 5.84
C MET A 183 3.79 -10.18 6.95
N ASP A 184 4.21 -9.96 8.18
CA ASP A 184 3.38 -10.14 9.36
C ASP A 184 2.16 -9.20 9.35
N ALA A 185 1.25 -9.42 10.27
CA ALA A 185 -0.12 -8.89 10.32
C ALA A 185 -0.32 -7.36 10.30
N ASP A 186 0.72 -6.55 10.23
CA ASP A 186 0.67 -5.09 10.15
C ASP A 186 0.20 -4.60 8.76
N SER A 187 -0.90 -5.19 8.30
CA SER A 187 -1.54 -4.72 7.08
C SER A 187 -2.10 -3.32 7.27
N LEU A 188 -1.97 -2.48 6.26
CA LEU A 188 -2.66 -1.19 6.24
C LEU A 188 -4.12 -1.36 5.83
N GLN A 189 -4.98 -0.50 6.38
CA GLN A 189 -6.40 -0.50 6.07
C GLN A 189 -6.65 -0.13 4.59
N ALA A 190 -7.63 -0.76 3.96
CA ALA A 190 -8.06 -0.45 2.59
C ALA A 190 -6.87 -0.40 1.58
N ASP A 191 -6.84 0.60 0.70
CA ASP A 191 -5.77 0.85 -0.28
C ASP A 191 -4.59 1.66 0.28
N HIS A 192 -4.47 1.82 1.59
CA HIS A 192 -3.50 2.74 2.16
C HIS A 192 -2.04 2.38 1.84
N ARG A 193 -1.68 1.08 1.77
CA ARG A 193 -0.34 0.69 1.32
C ARG A 193 -0.12 1.03 -0.15
N ARG A 194 -1.14 0.86 -0.99
CA ARG A 194 -1.11 1.23 -2.40
C ARG A 194 -0.90 2.74 -2.59
N ILE A 195 -1.59 3.55 -1.77
CA ILE A 195 -1.41 5.00 -1.75
C ILE A 195 0.02 5.38 -1.32
N LEU A 196 0.59 4.68 -0.35
CA LEU A 196 1.98 4.90 0.08
C LEU A 196 3.02 4.48 -0.98
N ALA A 197 2.66 3.62 -1.92
CA ALA A 197 3.53 3.15 -3.00
C ALA A 197 3.61 4.13 -4.18
N THR A 198 2.73 5.16 -4.21
CA THR A 198 2.73 6.22 -5.25
C THR A 198 3.58 7.41 -4.85
#